data_7e39fa7a563790c6e25d2cb6ec0e4c2d
#
_entry.id   7e39fa7a563790c6e25d2cb6ec0e4c2d
#
_cell.length_a   1.000
_cell.length_b   1.000
_cell.length_c   1.000
_cell.angle_alpha   90.00
_cell.angle_beta   90.00
_cell.angle_gamma   90.00
#
_symmetry.space_group_name_H-M   'P 1'
#
loop_
_entity.id
_entity.type
_entity.pdbx_description
1 polymer ?
#
loop_
_entity_poly.entity_id
_entity_poly.type
_entity_poly.pdbx_seq_one_letter_code
_entity_poly.pdbx_strand_id
1 'polypeptide(L)'
;MSADNGNDRDNDMNTPKSSPNKPLNKPPQSKWRSALEFGPLLVFFGVNYFFGIYAGTATLVIATILALMMSWHLERRIPKMAAMGCVMVVFFGGLTILMEDDFYIKIKPTVASLAIAGGIMGGYILGYNPVRAMMEQLNIPPESGVWRELTFSFVGMMVTLAIANELAWRNLTTEQWVTFKVFGLSGLSLLFGIVIMIILHRYQKDMDIYTSSEK
;
A
#
# COMPACT_ATOMS: atom_id res chain seq x y z
N MET A 1 43.64 -45.35 -52.71
CA MET A 1 42.53 -45.36 -53.67
C MET A 1 41.26 -45.17 -52.88
N SER A 2 40.54 -44.08 -53.14
CA SER A 2 39.18 -43.67 -52.72
C SER A 2 39.00 -43.43 -51.23
N ALA A 3 38.90 -42.19 -50.73
CA ALA A 3 37.86 -41.20 -50.78
C ALA A 3 36.53 -41.75 -50.25
N ASP A 4 36.18 -41.34 -49.05
CA ASP A 4 34.78 -40.95 -48.80
C ASP A 4 34.73 -39.87 -47.76
N ASN A 5 33.97 -38.86 -48.16
CA ASN A 5 33.80 -37.54 -47.61
C ASN A 5 32.42 -37.52 -46.87
N GLY A 6 32.46 -37.74 -45.58
CA GLY A 6 31.28 -37.67 -44.73
C GLY A 6 31.11 -36.27 -44.12
N ASN A 7 30.39 -35.45 -44.82
CA ASN A 7 29.99 -34.09 -44.41
C ASN A 7 28.81 -34.18 -43.39
N ASP A 8 29.13 -34.29 -42.11
CA ASP A 8 28.14 -34.10 -41.06
C ASP A 8 28.03 -32.59 -40.74
N ARG A 9 27.04 -32.01 -41.32
CA ARG A 9 26.56 -30.66 -40.96
C ARG A 9 25.78 -30.80 -39.67
N ASP A 10 26.47 -30.59 -38.58
CA ASP A 10 25.84 -30.36 -37.28
C ASP A 10 25.06 -29.05 -37.34
N ASN A 11 23.77 -29.24 -37.48
CA ASN A 11 22.78 -28.19 -37.48
C ASN A 11 22.54 -27.80 -36.00
N ASP A 12 23.49 -27.06 -35.44
CA ASP A 12 23.32 -26.45 -34.12
C ASP A 12 22.20 -25.43 -34.21
N MET A 13 20.98 -25.92 -33.98
CA MET A 13 19.84 -25.08 -33.67
C MET A 13 20.17 -24.31 -32.41
N ASN A 14 20.51 -23.06 -32.64
CA ASN A 14 20.71 -22.01 -31.66
C ASN A 14 19.40 -21.70 -30.95
N THR A 15 19.02 -22.57 -30.02
CA THR A 15 17.93 -22.26 -29.07
C THR A 15 18.45 -21.22 -28.10
N PRO A 16 17.86 -20.06 -28.02
CA PRO A 16 18.23 -19.08 -26.99
C PRO A 16 17.92 -19.71 -25.62
N LYS A 17 18.95 -20.10 -24.89
CA LYS A 17 18.86 -20.45 -23.47
C LYS A 17 18.27 -19.23 -22.76
N SER A 18 16.97 -19.25 -22.47
CA SER A 18 16.35 -18.34 -21.55
C SER A 18 17.03 -18.51 -20.20
N SER A 19 17.89 -17.57 -19.88
CA SER A 19 18.54 -17.48 -18.57
C SER A 19 17.44 -17.21 -17.52
N PRO A 20 17.11 -18.18 -16.64
CA PRO A 20 16.23 -17.92 -15.54
C PRO A 20 17.00 -17.11 -14.49
N ASN A 21 16.39 -16.03 -14.03
CA ASN A 21 16.84 -15.20 -12.91
C ASN A 21 18.00 -14.24 -13.18
N LYS A 22 17.73 -13.23 -14.01
CA LYS A 22 18.41 -11.96 -13.82
C LYS A 22 17.74 -11.31 -12.61
N PRO A 23 18.39 -11.19 -11.44
CA PRO A 23 17.83 -10.44 -10.34
C PRO A 23 17.55 -9.02 -10.87
N LEU A 24 16.32 -8.54 -10.72
CA LEU A 24 15.99 -7.15 -10.98
C LEU A 24 16.95 -6.31 -10.15
N ASN A 25 17.99 -5.79 -10.79
CA ASN A 25 18.89 -4.83 -10.18
C ASN A 25 18.04 -3.63 -9.75
N LYS A 26 17.57 -3.68 -8.49
CA LYS A 26 17.06 -2.46 -7.84
C LYS A 26 18.23 -1.47 -7.89
N PRO A 27 18.04 -0.28 -8.47
CA PRO A 27 19.10 0.70 -8.51
C PRO A 27 19.62 0.91 -7.08
N PRO A 28 20.94 1.08 -6.87
CA PRO A 28 21.49 1.25 -5.55
C PRO A 28 20.74 2.41 -4.87
N GLN A 29 20.09 2.09 -3.76
CA GLN A 29 19.36 3.10 -3.00
C GLN A 29 20.40 4.13 -2.53
N SER A 30 20.36 5.30 -3.10
CA SER A 30 21.24 6.40 -2.70
C SER A 30 21.05 6.66 -1.19
N LYS A 31 22.13 6.78 -0.46
CA LYS A 31 22.12 7.06 1.00
C LYS A 31 21.27 8.28 1.35
N TRP A 32 21.19 9.23 0.43
CA TRP A 32 20.34 10.43 0.53
C TRP A 32 18.84 10.11 0.51
N ARG A 33 18.45 9.08 -0.21
CA ARG A 33 17.04 8.66 -0.29
C ARG A 33 16.54 8.11 1.03
N SER A 34 17.33 7.28 1.68
CA SER A 34 17.03 6.78 3.02
C SER A 34 17.02 7.92 4.04
N ALA A 35 17.93 8.89 3.94
CA ALA A 35 17.93 10.05 4.82
C ALA A 35 16.69 10.94 4.65
N LEU A 36 16.19 11.11 3.43
CA LEU A 36 14.94 11.85 3.16
C LEU A 36 13.70 11.10 3.62
N GLU A 37 13.71 9.76 3.56
CA GLU A 37 12.60 8.92 4.00
C GLU A 37 12.52 8.83 5.53
N PHE A 38 13.65 8.68 6.22
CA PHE A 38 13.70 8.52 7.69
C PHE A 38 13.95 9.80 8.45
N GLY A 39 14.48 10.84 7.80
CA GLY A 39 14.80 12.14 8.43
C GLY A 39 13.62 12.77 9.16
N PRO A 40 12.45 12.89 8.54
CA PRO A 40 11.25 13.43 9.20
C PRO A 40 10.87 12.68 10.48
N LEU A 41 11.04 11.35 10.50
CA LEU A 41 10.73 10.51 11.65
C LEU A 41 11.72 10.75 12.81
N LEU A 42 13.00 10.90 12.52
CA LEU A 42 14.01 11.21 13.54
C LEU A 42 13.78 12.58 14.18
N VAL A 43 13.46 13.58 13.36
CA VAL A 43 13.11 14.93 13.85
C VAL A 43 11.84 14.88 14.70
N PHE A 44 10.83 14.13 14.28
CA PHE A 44 9.62 13.88 15.08
C PHE A 44 9.95 13.35 16.47
N PHE A 45 10.73 12.28 16.58
CA PHE A 45 11.07 11.69 17.87
C PHE A 45 11.84 12.67 18.77
N GLY A 46 12.77 13.43 18.20
CA GLY A 46 13.52 14.45 18.95
C GLY A 46 12.58 15.53 19.50
N VAL A 47 11.76 16.12 18.64
CA VAL A 47 10.85 17.20 19.06
C VAL A 47 9.76 16.69 20.01
N ASN A 48 9.21 15.48 19.73
CA ASN A 48 8.19 14.88 20.59
C ASN A 48 8.71 14.63 22.02
N TYR A 49 9.97 14.26 22.17
CA TYR A 49 10.57 14.03 23.48
C TYR A 49 10.66 15.31 24.33
N PHE A 50 11.00 16.46 23.73
CA PHE A 50 11.17 17.71 24.45
C PHE A 50 9.91 18.58 24.55
N PHE A 51 9.05 18.54 23.53
CA PHE A 51 7.92 19.47 23.37
C PHE A 51 6.55 18.80 23.30
N GLY A 52 6.51 17.47 23.39
CA GLY A 52 5.28 16.68 23.37
C GLY A 52 4.71 16.41 21.96
N ILE A 53 3.61 15.64 21.93
CA ILE A 53 3.06 15.02 20.72
C ILE A 53 2.58 16.05 19.68
N TYR A 54 2.01 17.15 20.08
CA TYR A 54 1.49 18.18 19.16
C TYR A 54 2.62 18.87 18.39
N ALA A 55 3.69 19.30 19.11
CA ALA A 55 4.86 19.91 18.50
C ALA A 55 5.61 18.89 17.62
N GLY A 56 5.74 17.64 18.08
CA GLY A 56 6.30 16.55 17.30
C GLY A 56 5.54 16.32 16.00
N THR A 57 4.21 16.24 16.07
CA THR A 57 3.35 16.01 14.88
C THR A 57 3.42 17.19 13.90
N ALA A 58 3.38 18.43 14.38
CA ALA A 58 3.55 19.62 13.54
C ALA A 58 4.91 19.59 12.80
N THR A 59 5.96 19.26 13.53
CA THR A 59 7.30 19.16 12.96
C THR A 59 7.41 18.00 11.95
N LEU A 60 6.78 16.86 12.21
CA LEU A 60 6.71 15.74 11.27
C LEU A 60 6.06 16.16 9.95
N VAL A 61 4.91 16.85 10.02
CA VAL A 61 4.21 17.35 8.83
C VAL A 61 5.12 18.27 8.01
N ILE A 62 5.73 19.27 8.66
CA ILE A 62 6.62 20.22 8.00
C ILE A 62 7.83 19.50 7.38
N ALA A 63 8.50 18.64 8.16
CA ALA A 63 9.68 17.90 7.71
C ALA A 63 9.35 16.97 6.53
N THR A 64 8.18 16.34 6.52
CA THR A 64 7.74 15.46 5.42
C THR A 64 7.50 16.26 4.14
N ILE A 65 6.86 17.45 4.24
CA ILE A 65 6.66 18.33 3.10
C ILE A 65 8.01 18.79 2.53
N LEU A 66 8.94 19.20 3.40
CA LEU A 66 10.27 19.63 2.98
C LEU A 66 11.07 18.49 2.34
N ALA A 67 11.01 17.28 2.90
CA ALA A 67 11.64 16.09 2.34
C ALA A 67 11.10 15.76 0.95
N LEU A 68 9.77 15.88 0.73
CA LEU A 68 9.15 15.65 -0.56
C LEU A 68 9.54 16.73 -1.60
N MET A 69 9.57 18.00 -1.18
CA MET A 69 10.03 19.11 -2.04
C MET A 69 11.50 18.91 -2.44
N MET A 70 12.34 18.51 -1.52
CA MET A 70 13.76 18.24 -1.76
C MET A 70 13.97 17.04 -2.67
N SER A 71 13.20 15.96 -2.47
CA SER A 71 13.18 14.79 -3.36
C SER A 71 12.77 15.18 -4.79
N TRP A 72 11.75 16.02 -4.93
CA TRP A 72 11.33 16.52 -6.23
C TRP A 72 12.42 17.37 -6.92
N HIS A 73 13.08 18.23 -6.15
CA HIS A 73 14.14 19.09 -6.72
C HIS A 73 15.36 18.27 -7.17
N LEU A 74 15.73 17.23 -6.41
CA LEU A 74 16.90 16.38 -6.68
C LEU A 74 16.65 15.36 -7.80
N GLU A 75 15.52 14.68 -7.78
CA GLU A 75 15.24 13.56 -8.70
C GLU A 75 14.36 13.96 -9.90
N ARG A 76 13.78 15.16 -9.91
CA ARG A 76 12.78 15.66 -10.87
C ARG A 76 11.61 14.68 -11.13
N ARG A 77 11.46 13.70 -10.26
CA ARG A 77 10.36 12.72 -10.26
C ARG A 77 9.87 12.55 -8.83
N ILE A 78 8.57 12.74 -8.64
CA ILE A 78 7.95 12.45 -7.33
C ILE A 78 7.68 10.95 -7.26
N PRO A 79 8.28 10.21 -6.31
CA PRO A 79 7.89 8.83 -6.07
C PRO A 79 6.42 8.82 -5.63
N LYS A 80 5.55 8.18 -6.39
CA LYS A 80 4.09 8.17 -6.13
C LYS A 80 3.77 7.69 -4.71
N MET A 81 4.54 6.72 -4.20
CA MET A 81 4.41 6.23 -2.82
C MET A 81 4.74 7.29 -1.78
N ALA A 82 5.84 8.03 -1.96
CA ALA A 82 6.24 9.10 -1.05
C ALA A 82 5.24 10.27 -1.06
N ALA A 83 4.70 10.62 -2.24
CA ALA A 83 3.67 11.64 -2.35
C ALA A 83 2.39 11.22 -1.62
N MET A 84 1.95 9.97 -1.77
CA MET A 84 0.78 9.45 -1.06
C MET A 84 1.01 9.39 0.45
N GLY A 85 2.20 8.96 0.88
CA GLY A 85 2.60 9.00 2.29
C GLY A 85 2.59 10.42 2.87
N CYS A 86 3.11 11.40 2.12
CA CYS A 86 3.09 12.81 2.52
C CYS A 86 1.65 13.33 2.67
N VAL A 87 0.76 13.08 1.72
CA VAL A 87 -0.66 13.47 1.81
C VAL A 87 -1.29 12.87 3.06
N MET A 88 -1.05 11.59 3.34
CA MET A 88 -1.55 10.93 4.54
C MET A 88 -0.99 11.57 5.84
N VAL A 89 0.31 11.83 5.90
CA VAL A 89 0.95 12.46 7.08
C VAL A 89 0.40 13.87 7.29
N VAL A 90 0.28 14.69 6.24
CA VAL A 90 -0.28 16.05 6.32
C VAL A 90 -1.73 16.01 6.77
N PHE A 91 -2.52 15.10 6.21
CA PHE A 91 -3.94 14.96 6.54
C PHE A 91 -4.13 14.50 7.99
N PHE A 92 -3.51 13.39 8.40
CA PHE A 92 -3.66 12.86 9.77
C PHE A 92 -2.95 13.71 10.81
N GLY A 93 -1.78 14.27 10.48
CA GLY A 93 -1.06 15.18 11.36
C GLY A 93 -1.83 16.47 11.58
N GLY A 94 -2.38 17.06 10.51
CA GLY A 94 -3.27 18.22 10.60
C GLY A 94 -4.51 17.94 11.44
N LEU A 95 -5.14 16.78 11.20
CA LEU A 95 -6.29 16.33 11.99
C LEU A 95 -5.96 16.18 13.48
N THR A 96 -4.77 15.66 13.81
CA THR A 96 -4.32 15.51 15.20
C THR A 96 -4.14 16.84 15.90
N ILE A 97 -3.63 17.85 15.20
CA ILE A 97 -3.40 19.20 15.77
C ILE A 97 -4.72 19.96 15.97
N LEU A 98 -5.69 19.77 15.05
CA LEU A 98 -6.96 20.51 15.08
C LEU A 98 -8.01 19.93 16.03
N MET A 99 -7.81 18.69 16.52
CA MET A 99 -8.88 17.95 17.20
C MET A 99 -8.53 17.64 18.66
N GLU A 100 -8.74 18.62 19.56
CA GLU A 100 -8.56 18.46 21.00
C GLU A 100 -9.83 18.04 21.78
N ASP A 101 -11.02 18.07 21.17
CA ASP A 101 -12.31 17.83 21.84
C ASP A 101 -12.76 16.35 21.79
N ASP A 102 -13.48 15.89 22.81
CA ASP A 102 -14.03 14.51 22.93
C ASP A 102 -14.88 14.09 21.71
N PHE A 103 -15.58 15.03 21.10
CA PHE A 103 -16.32 14.82 19.87
C PHE A 103 -15.40 14.30 18.74
N TYR A 104 -14.22 14.89 18.63
CA TYR A 104 -13.28 14.55 17.58
C TYR A 104 -12.63 13.17 17.78
N ILE A 105 -12.54 12.70 19.05
CA ILE A 105 -12.02 11.34 19.33
C ILE A 105 -12.93 10.28 18.68
N LYS A 106 -14.26 10.53 18.69
CA LYS A 106 -15.25 9.59 18.14
C LYS A 106 -15.31 9.62 16.61
N ILE A 107 -15.05 10.76 15.97
CA ILE A 107 -15.06 10.89 14.51
C ILE A 107 -13.75 10.50 13.84
N LYS A 108 -12.62 10.48 14.58
CA LYS A 108 -11.29 10.12 14.04
C LYS A 108 -11.31 8.81 13.24
N PRO A 109 -11.90 7.69 13.71
CA PRO A 109 -11.92 6.44 12.93
C PRO A 109 -12.67 6.57 11.61
N THR A 110 -13.78 7.32 11.59
CA THR A 110 -14.56 7.58 10.35
C THR A 110 -13.71 8.32 9.32
N VAL A 111 -13.11 9.45 9.76
CA VAL A 111 -12.29 10.28 8.87
C VAL A 111 -11.06 9.52 8.38
N ALA A 112 -10.40 8.76 9.26
CA ALA A 112 -9.26 7.92 8.92
C ALA A 112 -9.63 6.88 7.85
N SER A 113 -10.72 6.15 8.05
CA SER A 113 -11.17 5.13 7.10
C SER A 113 -11.55 5.73 5.75
N LEU A 114 -12.25 6.87 5.73
CA LEU A 114 -12.61 7.56 4.48
C LEU A 114 -11.38 8.12 3.76
N ALA A 115 -10.39 8.64 4.49
CA ALA A 115 -9.16 9.13 3.90
C ALA A 115 -8.34 7.99 3.25
N ILE A 116 -8.26 6.83 3.91
CA ILE A 116 -7.62 5.63 3.34
C ILE A 116 -8.38 5.15 2.11
N ALA A 117 -9.72 5.07 2.17
CA ALA A 117 -10.56 4.71 1.04
C ALA A 117 -10.35 5.66 -0.15
N GLY A 118 -10.35 6.97 0.13
CA GLY A 118 -10.10 8.01 -0.87
C GLY A 118 -8.69 7.93 -1.47
N GLY A 119 -7.67 7.67 -0.65
CA GLY A 119 -6.30 7.47 -1.09
C GLY A 119 -6.12 6.26 -2.00
N ILE A 120 -6.75 5.13 -1.64
CA ILE A 120 -6.73 3.90 -2.46
C ILE A 120 -7.45 4.16 -3.79
N MET A 121 -8.65 4.73 -3.74
CA MET A 121 -9.44 5.01 -4.94
C MET A 121 -8.78 6.08 -5.82
N GLY A 122 -8.26 7.15 -5.24
CA GLY A 122 -7.53 8.19 -5.95
C GLY A 122 -6.28 7.63 -6.64
N GLY A 123 -5.48 6.82 -5.94
CA GLY A 123 -4.33 6.14 -6.53
C GLY A 123 -4.75 5.25 -7.70
N TYR A 124 -5.82 4.48 -7.55
CA TYR A 124 -6.35 3.61 -8.60
C TYR A 124 -6.78 4.40 -9.86
N ILE A 125 -7.50 5.52 -9.69
CA ILE A 125 -7.93 6.39 -10.79
C ILE A 125 -6.73 7.02 -11.50
N LEU A 126 -5.67 7.36 -10.77
CA LEU A 126 -4.42 7.91 -11.32
C LEU A 126 -3.53 6.84 -11.99
N GLY A 127 -4.02 5.61 -12.16
CA GLY A 127 -3.28 4.51 -12.78
C GLY A 127 -2.21 3.89 -11.89
N TYR A 128 -2.19 4.21 -10.61
CA TYR A 128 -1.36 3.57 -9.60
C TYR A 128 -2.26 2.79 -8.64
N ASN A 129 -2.07 1.48 -8.55
CA ASN A 129 -2.86 0.66 -7.64
C ASN A 129 -2.14 0.48 -6.30
N PRO A 130 -2.56 1.19 -5.22
CA PRO A 130 -1.92 1.10 -3.91
C PRO A 130 -2.03 -0.30 -3.29
N VAL A 131 -3.15 -1.00 -3.50
CA VAL A 131 -3.38 -2.35 -2.97
C VAL A 131 -2.38 -3.33 -3.58
N ARG A 132 -2.14 -3.23 -4.89
CA ARG A 132 -1.10 -4.01 -5.55
C ARG A 132 0.29 -3.74 -4.97
N ALA A 133 0.62 -2.47 -4.73
CA ALA A 133 1.92 -2.11 -4.15
C ALA A 133 2.11 -2.67 -2.73
N MET A 134 1.04 -2.74 -1.93
CA MET A 134 1.07 -3.34 -0.60
C MET A 134 1.22 -4.88 -0.65
N MET A 135 0.67 -5.51 -1.70
CA MET A 135 0.61 -6.96 -1.86
C MET A 135 1.58 -7.49 -2.94
N GLU A 136 2.62 -6.72 -3.28
CA GLU A 136 3.63 -7.08 -4.30
C GLU A 136 4.27 -8.46 -4.07
N GLN A 137 4.33 -8.89 -2.82
CA GLN A 137 4.91 -10.19 -2.41
C GLN A 137 4.10 -11.40 -2.91
N LEU A 138 2.85 -11.21 -3.31
CA LEU A 138 1.99 -12.30 -3.79
C LEU A 138 2.34 -12.77 -5.22
N ASN A 139 3.26 -12.10 -5.91
CA ASN A 139 3.70 -12.41 -7.27
C ASN A 139 2.55 -12.57 -8.30
N ILE A 140 1.43 -11.89 -8.07
CA ILE A 140 0.29 -11.89 -8.98
C ILE A 140 0.60 -10.95 -10.17
N PRO A 141 0.38 -11.36 -11.43
CA PRO A 141 0.64 -10.53 -12.60
C PRO A 141 -0.08 -9.18 -12.52
N PRO A 142 0.60 -8.09 -12.95
CA PRO A 142 0.05 -6.74 -12.90
C PRO A 142 -1.28 -6.55 -13.65
N GLU A 143 -1.47 -7.33 -14.71
CA GLU A 143 -2.61 -7.24 -15.64
C GLU A 143 -3.82 -8.04 -15.17
N SER A 144 -3.68 -8.76 -14.05
CA SER A 144 -4.73 -9.59 -13.50
C SER A 144 -5.93 -8.77 -13.03
N GLY A 145 -7.13 -9.21 -13.40
CA GLY A 145 -8.39 -8.59 -12.96
C GLY A 145 -8.62 -8.64 -11.44
N VAL A 146 -7.91 -9.53 -10.74
CA VAL A 146 -8.01 -9.67 -9.27
C VAL A 146 -7.62 -8.37 -8.53
N TRP A 147 -6.72 -7.57 -9.10
CA TRP A 147 -6.31 -6.29 -8.49
C TRP A 147 -7.46 -5.30 -8.39
N ARG A 148 -8.37 -5.31 -9.37
CA ARG A 148 -9.58 -4.50 -9.33
C ARG A 148 -10.50 -4.96 -8.21
N GLU A 149 -10.75 -6.26 -8.10
CA GLU A 149 -11.63 -6.82 -7.07
C GLU A 149 -11.07 -6.57 -5.66
N LEU A 150 -9.77 -6.75 -5.46
CA LEU A 150 -9.11 -6.45 -4.20
C LEU A 150 -9.20 -4.97 -3.86
N THR A 151 -8.96 -4.06 -4.82
CA THR A 151 -9.05 -2.61 -4.61
C THR A 151 -10.45 -2.21 -4.17
N PHE A 152 -11.49 -2.66 -4.87
CA PHE A 152 -12.87 -2.35 -4.49
C PHE A 152 -13.28 -2.98 -3.16
N SER A 153 -12.79 -4.19 -2.84
CA SER A 153 -13.02 -4.82 -1.53
C SER A 153 -12.38 -4.02 -0.40
N PHE A 154 -11.14 -3.55 -0.56
CA PHE A 154 -10.49 -2.69 0.43
C PHE A 154 -11.19 -1.35 0.61
N VAL A 155 -11.57 -0.70 -0.47
CA VAL A 155 -12.34 0.55 -0.41
C VAL A 155 -13.70 0.31 0.25
N GLY A 156 -14.40 -0.75 -0.13
CA GLY A 156 -15.68 -1.14 0.48
C GLY A 156 -15.55 -1.42 1.97
N MET A 157 -14.48 -2.10 2.39
CA MET A 157 -14.17 -2.32 3.80
C MET A 157 -14.01 -0.99 4.55
N MET A 158 -13.18 -0.09 4.05
CA MET A 158 -12.93 1.20 4.70
C MET A 158 -14.19 2.06 4.81
N VAL A 159 -15.00 2.10 3.76
CA VAL A 159 -16.30 2.80 3.77
C VAL A 159 -17.25 2.17 4.78
N THR A 160 -17.34 0.84 4.82
CA THR A 160 -18.20 0.12 5.77
C THR A 160 -17.77 0.38 7.22
N LEU A 161 -16.46 0.36 7.49
CA LEU A 161 -15.91 0.69 8.82
C LEU A 161 -16.23 2.14 9.21
N ALA A 162 -16.13 3.08 8.27
CA ALA A 162 -16.51 4.48 8.51
C ALA A 162 -17.99 4.63 8.86
N ILE A 163 -18.87 4.01 8.08
CA ILE A 163 -20.32 4.03 8.32
C ILE A 163 -20.65 3.35 9.66
N ALA A 164 -20.07 2.20 9.93
CA ALA A 164 -20.30 1.47 11.18
C ALA A 164 -19.87 2.29 12.40
N ASN A 165 -18.70 2.94 12.34
CA ASN A 165 -18.27 3.85 13.42
C ASN A 165 -19.19 5.05 13.57
N GLU A 166 -19.63 5.66 12.45
CA GLU A 166 -20.52 6.83 12.46
C GLU A 166 -21.87 6.48 13.09
N LEU A 167 -22.45 5.34 12.75
CA LEU A 167 -23.70 4.87 13.35
C LEU A 167 -23.52 4.52 14.83
N ALA A 168 -22.39 3.90 15.19
CA ALA A 168 -22.14 3.49 16.56
C ALA A 168 -22.00 4.70 17.49
N TRP A 169 -21.14 5.68 17.18
CA TRP A 169 -20.95 6.80 18.09
C TRP A 169 -22.16 7.73 18.22
N ARG A 170 -23.04 7.77 17.20
CA ARG A 170 -24.29 8.56 17.25
C ARG A 170 -25.40 7.92 18.07
N ASN A 171 -25.43 6.59 18.15
CA ASN A 171 -26.53 5.85 18.74
C ASN A 171 -26.17 5.14 20.06
N LEU A 172 -24.88 5.00 20.37
CA LEU A 172 -24.40 4.29 21.55
C LEU A 172 -23.84 5.26 22.59
N THR A 173 -23.89 4.84 23.86
CA THR A 173 -23.15 5.54 24.93
C THR A 173 -21.63 5.45 24.67
N THR A 174 -20.84 6.31 25.32
CA THR A 174 -19.38 6.30 25.14
C THR A 174 -18.76 4.94 25.49
N GLU A 175 -19.23 4.28 26.55
CA GLU A 175 -18.76 2.95 26.97
C GLU A 175 -19.11 1.87 25.94
N GLN A 176 -20.37 1.89 25.46
CA GLN A 176 -20.83 0.98 24.41
C GLN A 176 -20.07 1.19 23.10
N TRP A 177 -19.79 2.45 22.74
CA TRP A 177 -19.01 2.80 21.55
C TRP A 177 -17.56 2.29 21.66
N VAL A 178 -16.92 2.41 22.83
CA VAL A 178 -15.57 1.85 23.06
C VAL A 178 -15.57 0.34 22.89
N THR A 179 -16.58 -0.35 23.47
CA THR A 179 -16.74 -1.80 23.31
C THR A 179 -16.97 -2.18 21.84
N PHE A 180 -17.83 -1.45 21.13
CA PHE A 180 -18.06 -1.67 19.71
C PHE A 180 -16.79 -1.43 18.88
N LYS A 181 -15.99 -0.40 19.20
CA LYS A 181 -14.73 -0.12 18.52
C LYS A 181 -13.76 -1.30 18.64
N VAL A 182 -13.65 -1.91 19.81
CA VAL A 182 -12.73 -3.02 20.03
C VAL A 182 -13.24 -4.31 19.38
N PHE A 183 -14.49 -4.70 19.63
CA PHE A 183 -15.03 -5.98 19.18
C PHE A 183 -15.76 -5.89 17.84
N GLY A 184 -16.58 -4.87 17.65
CA GLY A 184 -17.40 -4.72 16.44
C GLY A 184 -16.57 -4.41 15.20
N LEU A 185 -15.70 -3.38 15.27
CA LEU A 185 -14.85 -3.03 14.13
C LEU A 185 -13.80 -4.11 13.85
N SER A 186 -13.26 -4.76 14.88
CA SER A 186 -12.33 -5.88 14.72
C SER A 186 -13.01 -7.09 14.07
N GLY A 187 -14.22 -7.45 14.53
CA GLY A 187 -15.02 -8.50 13.92
C GLY A 187 -15.35 -8.22 12.45
N LEU A 188 -15.74 -6.98 12.15
CA LEU A 188 -16.02 -6.55 10.79
C LEU A 188 -14.77 -6.63 9.90
N SER A 189 -13.61 -6.22 10.42
CA SER A 189 -12.33 -6.33 9.70
C SER A 189 -11.96 -7.79 9.42
N LEU A 190 -12.21 -8.70 10.34
CA LEU A 190 -11.99 -10.14 10.14
C LEU A 190 -12.90 -10.70 9.03
N LEU A 191 -14.18 -10.31 9.00
CA LEU A 191 -15.09 -10.72 7.91
C LEU A 191 -14.57 -10.27 6.54
N PHE A 192 -14.09 -9.05 6.43
CA PHE A 192 -13.46 -8.57 5.19
C PHE A 192 -12.17 -9.30 4.87
N GLY A 193 -11.37 -9.69 5.87
CA GLY A 193 -10.20 -10.54 5.69
C GLY A 193 -10.56 -11.88 5.04
N ILE A 194 -11.68 -12.48 5.45
CA ILE A 194 -12.22 -13.70 4.82
C ILE A 194 -12.62 -13.44 3.36
N VAL A 195 -13.27 -12.30 3.07
CA VAL A 195 -13.64 -11.95 1.69
C VAL A 195 -12.39 -11.84 0.80
N ILE A 196 -11.35 -11.16 1.28
CA ILE A 196 -10.06 -11.03 0.56
C ILE A 196 -9.45 -12.42 0.33
N MET A 197 -9.47 -13.29 1.34
CA MET A 197 -8.96 -14.65 1.22
C MET A 197 -9.73 -15.47 0.18
N ILE A 198 -11.06 -15.34 0.13
CA ILE A 198 -11.90 -16.00 -0.88
C ILE A 198 -11.54 -15.50 -2.30
N ILE A 199 -11.35 -14.19 -2.48
CA ILE A 199 -10.97 -13.62 -3.78
C ILE A 199 -9.62 -14.20 -4.23
N LEU A 200 -8.63 -14.23 -3.36
CA LEU A 200 -7.30 -14.77 -3.66
C LEU A 200 -7.35 -16.28 -3.95
N HIS A 201 -8.12 -17.04 -3.18
CA HIS A 201 -8.25 -18.49 -3.39
C HIS A 201 -8.93 -18.82 -4.73
N ARG A 202 -9.96 -18.06 -5.11
CA ARG A 202 -10.58 -18.20 -6.44
C ARG A 202 -9.57 -17.97 -7.55
N TYR A 203 -8.81 -16.90 -7.44
CA TYR A 203 -7.78 -16.56 -8.42
C TYR A 203 -6.73 -17.67 -8.58
N GLN A 204 -6.23 -18.24 -7.47
CA GLN A 204 -5.26 -19.34 -7.50
C GLN A 204 -5.87 -20.57 -8.18
N LYS A 205 -7.10 -20.94 -7.85
CA LYS A 205 -7.78 -22.08 -8.45
C LYS A 205 -7.96 -21.93 -9.96
N ASP A 206 -8.30 -20.74 -10.43
CA ASP A 206 -8.45 -20.46 -11.87
C ASP A 206 -7.08 -20.59 -12.57
N MET A 207 -6.01 -20.12 -11.98
CA MET A 207 -4.64 -20.26 -12.52
C MET A 207 -4.20 -21.73 -12.62
N ASP A 208 -4.52 -22.55 -11.62
CA ASP A 208 -4.19 -23.99 -11.61
C ASP A 208 -4.94 -24.74 -12.71
N ILE A 209 -6.18 -24.37 -12.98
CA ILE A 209 -6.98 -24.95 -14.07
C ILE A 209 -6.37 -24.61 -15.44
N TYR A 210 -5.96 -23.34 -15.65
CA TYR A 210 -5.32 -22.93 -16.91
C TYR A 210 -4.01 -23.68 -17.15
N THR A 211 -3.16 -23.79 -16.14
CA THR A 211 -1.86 -24.49 -16.26
C THR A 211 -2.00 -26.00 -16.41
N SER A 212 -3.10 -26.60 -15.97
CA SER A 212 -3.37 -28.04 -16.15
C SER A 212 -3.98 -28.36 -17.52
N SER A 213 -4.64 -27.42 -18.18
CA SER A 213 -5.23 -27.61 -19.51
C SER A 213 -4.23 -27.44 -20.67
N GLU A 214 -3.05 -26.87 -20.41
CA GLU A 214 -1.97 -26.72 -21.38
C GLU A 214 -0.98 -27.92 -21.39
N LYS A 215 -1.13 -28.88 -20.50
CA LYS A 215 -0.33 -30.11 -20.45
C LYS A 215 -1.08 -31.28 -21.08
#